data_31dc25a9a226016de4f43604a3341886
#
_entry.id   31dc25a9a226016de4f43604a3341886
#
_cell.length_a   1.000
_cell.length_b   1.000
_cell.length_c   1.000
_cell.angle_alpha   90.00
_cell.angle_beta   90.00
_cell.angle_gamma   90.00
#
_symmetry.space_group_name_H-M   'P 1'
#
loop_
_entity.id
_entity.type
_entity.pdbx_description
1 polymer ?
#
loop_
_entity_poly.entity_id
_entity_poly.type
_entity_poly.pdbx_seq_one_letter_code
_entity_poly.pdbx_strand_id
1 'polypeptide(L)'
;SATRQFRIDDQGRKYIHNDTFFMHSGQTGTGLGSEILANQIAWAKDKDFAYLECDAARGPTMNGYYTWPRMGYDAPLSAIRSASVQTKVKQKFPQAKTVLDIMATAQGRDWWKVNGEWINGAKFDLREGSRSLQTHQAYMEERRTRG
;
A
#
# COMPACT_ATOMS: atom_id res chain seq x y z
N SER A 1 -10.46 -4.42 15.90
CA SER A 1 -11.12 -3.16 15.59
C SER A 1 -10.18 -2.20 14.88
N ALA A 2 -10.74 -1.41 13.99
CA ALA A 2 -9.97 -0.47 13.19
C ALA A 2 -9.66 0.78 14.00
N THR A 3 -8.37 1.16 14.10
CA THR A 3 -7.97 2.39 14.72
C THR A 3 -7.42 3.33 13.66
N ARG A 4 -8.00 4.52 13.58
CA ARG A 4 -7.55 5.59 12.71
C ARG A 4 -7.09 6.74 13.57
N GLN A 5 -5.97 7.33 13.18
CA GLN A 5 -5.45 8.52 13.85
C GLN A 5 -5.33 9.64 12.84
N PHE A 6 -5.95 10.76 13.13
CA PHE A 6 -5.85 11.95 12.29
C PHE A 6 -4.64 12.75 12.77
N ARG A 7 -3.71 12.99 11.86
CA ARG A 7 -2.42 13.62 12.19
C ARG A 7 -2.09 14.74 11.21
N ILE A 8 -1.12 15.55 11.60
CA ILE A 8 -0.57 16.61 10.76
C ILE A 8 0.94 16.38 10.72
N ASP A 9 1.51 16.35 9.50
CA ASP A 9 2.94 16.11 9.35
C ASP A 9 3.76 17.40 9.50
N ASP A 10 5.09 17.29 9.36
CA ASP A 10 6.00 18.41 9.55
C ASP A 10 5.79 19.52 8.52
N GLN A 11 5.14 19.23 7.41
CA GLN A 11 4.83 20.21 6.36
C GLN A 11 3.42 20.78 6.48
N GLY A 12 2.72 20.45 7.59
CA GLY A 12 1.37 20.93 7.83
C GLY A 12 0.29 20.18 7.07
N ARG A 13 0.61 19.05 6.45
CA ARG A 13 -0.37 18.27 5.70
C ARG A 13 -1.13 17.32 6.62
N LYS A 14 -2.44 17.28 6.44
CA LYS A 14 -3.29 16.36 7.19
C LYS A 14 -3.21 14.97 6.58
N TYR A 15 -3.10 13.96 7.43
CA TYR A 15 -3.12 12.58 6.96
C TYR A 15 -3.82 11.67 7.98
N ILE A 16 -4.19 10.49 7.51
CA ILE A 16 -4.83 9.48 8.35
C ILE A 16 -3.84 8.33 8.49
N HIS A 17 -3.46 8.02 9.72
CA HIS A 17 -2.67 6.82 10.01
C HIS A 17 -3.62 5.69 10.38
N ASN A 18 -3.51 4.58 9.66
CA ASN A 18 -4.28 3.37 9.92
C ASN A 18 -3.40 2.32 10.57
N ASP A 19 -3.90 1.64 11.58
CA ASP A 19 -3.19 0.53 12.17
C ASP A 19 -3.19 -0.69 11.23
N THR A 20 -2.20 -1.56 11.43
CA THR A 20 -1.95 -2.70 10.53
C THR A 20 -2.98 -3.81 10.62
N PHE A 21 -3.81 -3.80 11.64
CA PHE A 21 -4.60 -4.96 12.06
C PHE A 21 -5.82 -5.24 11.20
N PHE A 22 -6.30 -4.30 10.45
CA PHE A 22 -7.60 -4.48 9.82
C PHE A 22 -7.56 -5.28 8.51
N MET A 23 -6.41 -5.86 8.17
CA MET A 23 -6.31 -6.72 7.02
C MET A 23 -5.52 -7.98 7.38
N HIS A 24 -6.24 -9.03 7.68
CA HIS A 24 -5.65 -10.34 7.89
C HIS A 24 -5.68 -11.13 6.57
N SER A 25 -4.78 -12.10 6.45
CA SER A 25 -4.65 -12.88 5.23
C SER A 25 -5.96 -13.55 4.79
N GLY A 26 -6.79 -13.95 5.75
CA GLY A 26 -8.08 -14.59 5.46
C GLY A 26 -9.11 -13.66 4.82
N GLN A 27 -8.87 -12.36 4.81
CA GLN A 27 -9.80 -11.37 4.27
C GLN A 27 -9.45 -10.93 2.85
N THR A 28 -8.28 -11.31 2.36
CA THR A 28 -7.77 -10.76 1.09
C THR A 28 -8.50 -11.26 -0.14
N GLY A 29 -9.12 -12.44 -0.07
CA GLY A 29 -9.82 -13.01 -1.21
C GLY A 29 -11.28 -12.56 -1.33
N THR A 30 -11.80 -11.84 -0.36
CA THR A 30 -13.23 -11.53 -0.29
C THR A 30 -13.63 -10.20 -0.94
N GLY A 31 -12.67 -9.34 -1.24
CA GLY A 31 -12.94 -7.99 -1.73
C GLY A 31 -13.26 -6.98 -0.64
N LEU A 32 -13.39 -7.42 0.61
CA LEU A 32 -13.75 -6.54 1.72
C LEU A 32 -12.69 -5.43 1.93
N GLY A 33 -11.42 -5.79 1.88
CA GLY A 33 -10.35 -4.82 2.05
C GLY A 33 -10.34 -3.74 0.98
N SER A 34 -10.62 -4.11 -0.27
CA SER A 34 -10.66 -3.14 -1.35
C SER A 34 -11.84 -2.19 -1.22
N GLU A 35 -13.00 -2.68 -0.74
CA GLU A 35 -14.17 -1.83 -0.48
C GLU A 35 -13.90 -0.85 0.66
N ILE A 36 -13.30 -1.33 1.75
CA ILE A 36 -12.95 -0.48 2.89
C ILE A 36 -12.00 0.63 2.44
N LEU A 37 -10.97 0.27 1.67
CA LEU A 37 -10.02 1.26 1.18
C LEU A 37 -10.68 2.26 0.23
N ALA A 38 -11.50 1.78 -0.72
CA ALA A 38 -12.19 2.68 -1.65
C ALA A 38 -13.05 3.69 -0.91
N ASN A 39 -13.78 3.26 0.11
CA ASN A 39 -14.61 4.15 0.92
C ASN A 39 -13.75 5.15 1.70
N GLN A 40 -12.63 4.71 2.24
CA GLN A 40 -11.73 5.60 2.97
C GLN A 40 -11.09 6.64 2.05
N ILE A 41 -10.69 6.24 0.85
CA ILE A 41 -10.13 7.16 -0.14
C ILE A 41 -11.14 8.26 -0.45
N ALA A 42 -12.39 7.89 -0.76
CA ALA A 42 -13.44 8.85 -1.09
C ALA A 42 -13.68 9.82 0.05
N TRP A 43 -13.79 9.31 1.27
CA TRP A 43 -14.03 10.13 2.45
C TRP A 43 -12.86 11.07 2.72
N ALA A 44 -11.65 10.56 2.64
CA ALA A 44 -10.45 11.35 2.92
C ALA A 44 -10.21 12.44 1.89
N LYS A 45 -10.48 12.16 0.61
CA LYS A 45 -10.40 13.18 -0.44
C LYS A 45 -11.42 14.28 -0.19
N ASP A 46 -12.65 13.93 0.16
CA ASP A 46 -13.70 14.89 0.46
C ASP A 46 -13.33 15.80 1.64
N LYS A 47 -12.59 15.29 2.60
CA LYS A 47 -12.16 16.02 3.80
C LYS A 47 -10.78 16.67 3.66
N ASP A 48 -10.22 16.68 2.45
CA ASP A 48 -8.94 17.34 2.13
C ASP A 48 -7.73 16.77 2.88
N PHE A 49 -7.73 15.47 3.15
CA PHE A 49 -6.52 14.81 3.63
C PHE A 49 -5.54 14.62 2.48
N ALA A 50 -4.24 14.80 2.76
CA ALA A 50 -3.21 14.69 1.75
C ALA A 50 -2.87 13.24 1.42
N TYR A 51 -2.87 12.37 2.41
CA TYR A 51 -2.54 10.95 2.21
C TYR A 51 -3.06 10.08 3.35
N LEU A 52 -3.08 8.78 3.07
CA LEU A 52 -3.29 7.74 4.08
C LEU A 52 -1.93 7.11 4.37
N GLU A 53 -1.74 6.63 5.59
CA GLU A 53 -0.49 5.98 5.97
C GLU A 53 -0.80 4.71 6.76
N CYS A 54 -0.01 3.67 6.54
CA CYS A 54 -0.08 2.47 7.36
C CYS A 54 1.29 1.79 7.39
N ASP A 55 1.49 0.90 8.38
CA ASP A 55 2.58 -0.05 8.32
C ASP A 55 2.06 -1.29 7.60
N ALA A 56 2.69 -1.61 6.49
CA ALA A 56 2.25 -2.72 5.64
C ALA A 56 2.95 -4.00 6.11
N ALA A 57 2.28 -4.73 6.96
CA ALA A 57 2.85 -5.80 7.77
C ALA A 57 2.97 -7.12 7.02
N ARG A 58 3.99 -7.89 7.39
CA ARG A 58 4.11 -9.29 7.01
C ARG A 58 4.25 -10.15 8.26
N GLY A 59 3.44 -11.20 8.34
CA GLY A 59 3.47 -12.14 9.45
C GLY A 59 2.62 -13.35 9.13
N PRO A 60 2.51 -14.32 10.05
CA PRO A 60 1.75 -15.56 9.80
C PRO A 60 0.30 -15.33 9.42
N THR A 61 -0.30 -14.25 9.93
CA THR A 61 -1.70 -13.90 9.64
C THR A 61 -1.84 -12.54 8.98
N MET A 62 -0.72 -11.94 8.54
CA MET A 62 -0.71 -10.58 7.98
C MET A 62 -0.01 -10.57 6.64
N ASN A 63 -0.67 -10.01 5.63
CA ASN A 63 -0.11 -9.88 4.29
C ASN A 63 -0.23 -8.47 3.73
N GLY A 64 -0.33 -7.48 4.62
CA GLY A 64 -0.42 -6.08 4.19
C GLY A 64 0.76 -5.63 3.35
N TYR A 65 1.95 -6.23 3.56
CA TYR A 65 3.14 -5.92 2.77
C TYR A 65 2.91 -6.09 1.27
N TYR A 66 2.04 -7.00 0.87
CA TYR A 66 1.66 -7.24 -0.53
C TYR A 66 0.36 -6.50 -0.88
N THR A 67 -0.66 -6.65 -0.04
CA THR A 67 -2.02 -6.16 -0.29
C THR A 67 -2.07 -4.64 -0.44
N TRP A 68 -1.46 -3.90 0.48
CA TRP A 68 -1.54 -2.45 0.44
C TRP A 68 -0.79 -1.84 -0.75
N PRO A 69 0.46 -2.26 -1.06
CA PRO A 69 1.10 -1.77 -2.29
C PRO A 69 0.37 -2.21 -3.55
N ARG A 70 -0.21 -3.41 -3.56
CA ARG A 70 -1.00 -3.87 -4.71
C ARG A 70 -2.15 -2.90 -5.01
N MET A 71 -2.69 -2.27 -3.96
CA MET A 71 -3.80 -1.34 -4.07
C MET A 71 -3.37 0.13 -4.19
N GLY A 72 -2.07 0.44 -4.14
CA GLY A 72 -1.60 1.79 -4.39
C GLY A 72 -0.77 2.46 -3.31
N TYR A 73 -0.59 1.83 -2.15
CA TYR A 73 0.32 2.37 -1.15
C TYR A 73 1.75 2.28 -1.65
N ASP A 74 2.56 3.30 -1.34
CA ASP A 74 3.94 3.38 -1.81
C ASP A 74 4.87 3.74 -0.65
N ALA A 75 6.16 3.45 -0.86
CA ALA A 75 7.20 3.80 0.09
C ALA A 75 8.55 3.75 -0.61
N PRO A 76 9.52 4.55 -0.15
CA PRO A 76 10.89 4.38 -0.64
C PRO A 76 11.41 3.01 -0.21
N LEU A 77 12.37 2.47 -0.95
CA LEU A 77 12.92 1.15 -0.64
C LEU A 77 13.54 1.10 0.76
N SER A 78 14.01 2.23 1.27
CA SER A 78 14.56 2.32 2.62
C SER A 78 13.53 2.05 3.73
N ALA A 79 12.23 2.12 3.40
CA ALA A 79 11.17 1.83 4.37
C ALA A 79 10.91 0.34 4.53
N ILE A 80 11.48 -0.50 3.68
CA ILE A 80 11.41 -1.95 3.82
C ILE A 80 12.22 -2.34 5.05
N ARG A 81 11.58 -3.04 5.99
CA ARG A 81 12.16 -3.29 7.32
C ARG A 81 13.44 -4.13 7.28
N SER A 82 13.59 -4.99 6.28
CA SER A 82 14.74 -5.90 6.18
C SER A 82 15.80 -5.36 5.23
N ALA A 83 17.03 -5.16 5.74
CA ALA A 83 18.16 -4.76 4.89
C ALA A 83 18.48 -5.81 3.84
N SER A 84 18.32 -7.08 4.18
CA SER A 84 18.52 -8.19 3.26
C SER A 84 17.54 -8.11 2.09
N VAL A 85 16.27 -7.82 2.37
CA VAL A 85 15.27 -7.67 1.31
C VAL A 85 15.54 -6.43 0.47
N GLN A 86 15.97 -5.32 1.08
CA GLN A 86 16.36 -4.12 0.32
C GLN A 86 17.47 -4.46 -0.69
N THR A 87 18.46 -5.23 -0.26
CA THR A 87 19.54 -5.65 -1.14
C THR A 87 19.03 -6.51 -2.29
N LYS A 88 18.17 -7.48 -2.00
CA LYS A 88 17.57 -8.34 -3.04
C LYS A 88 16.77 -7.55 -4.06
N VAL A 89 16.04 -6.55 -3.60
CA VAL A 89 15.27 -5.66 -4.49
C VAL A 89 16.20 -4.94 -5.44
N LYS A 90 17.29 -4.37 -4.91
CA LYS A 90 18.25 -3.61 -5.73
C LYS A 90 18.92 -4.51 -6.79
N GLN A 91 19.16 -5.77 -6.45
CA GLN A 91 19.75 -6.73 -7.38
C GLN A 91 18.76 -7.15 -8.47
N LYS A 92 17.51 -7.38 -8.09
CA LYS A 92 16.49 -7.86 -9.04
C LYS A 92 15.91 -6.73 -9.89
N PHE A 93 15.74 -5.56 -9.28
CA PHE A 93 15.11 -4.40 -9.93
C PHE A 93 16.01 -3.17 -9.74
N PRO A 94 17.16 -3.11 -10.45
CA PRO A 94 18.13 -2.04 -10.20
C PRO A 94 17.61 -0.64 -10.51
N GLN A 95 16.54 -0.51 -11.30
CA GLN A 95 15.95 0.79 -11.61
C GLN A 95 14.85 1.21 -10.63
N ALA A 96 14.41 0.30 -9.77
CA ALA A 96 13.33 0.60 -8.84
C ALA A 96 13.81 1.56 -7.74
N LYS A 97 13.00 2.57 -7.45
CA LYS A 97 13.26 3.53 -6.38
C LYS A 97 12.24 3.41 -5.26
N THR A 98 11.04 2.93 -5.58
CA THR A 98 9.96 2.78 -4.60
C THR A 98 9.31 1.42 -4.76
N VAL A 99 8.48 1.07 -3.79
CA VAL A 99 7.75 -0.20 -3.81
C VAL A 99 6.80 -0.28 -5.01
N LEU A 100 6.15 0.83 -5.40
CA LEU A 100 5.27 0.80 -6.57
C LEU A 100 6.03 0.54 -7.87
N ASP A 101 7.33 0.84 -7.94
CA ASP A 101 8.13 0.46 -9.10
C ASP A 101 8.20 -1.06 -9.26
N ILE A 102 8.29 -1.77 -8.13
CA ILE A 102 8.26 -3.25 -8.15
C ILE A 102 6.88 -3.74 -8.55
N MET A 103 5.84 -3.12 -8.04
CA MET A 103 4.46 -3.55 -8.25
C MET A 103 3.90 -3.20 -9.63
N ALA A 104 4.67 -2.48 -10.44
CA ALA A 104 4.20 -1.99 -11.74
C ALA A 104 3.99 -3.10 -12.77
N THR A 105 4.61 -4.26 -12.59
CA THR A 105 4.46 -5.39 -13.51
C THR A 105 3.97 -6.63 -12.76
N ALA A 106 3.32 -7.54 -13.50
CA ALA A 106 2.90 -8.82 -12.92
C ALA A 106 4.11 -9.60 -12.40
N GLN A 107 5.22 -9.58 -13.12
CA GLN A 107 6.45 -10.25 -12.68
C GLN A 107 6.95 -9.67 -11.36
N GLY A 108 6.96 -8.35 -11.24
CA GLY A 108 7.40 -7.68 -10.01
C GLY A 108 6.48 -8.02 -8.84
N ARG A 109 5.17 -8.02 -9.07
CA ARG A 109 4.19 -8.37 -8.03
C ARG A 109 4.38 -9.81 -7.56
N ASP A 110 4.58 -10.75 -8.46
CA ASP A 110 4.79 -12.16 -8.11
C ASP A 110 6.07 -12.32 -7.29
N TRP A 111 7.13 -11.64 -7.69
CA TRP A 111 8.40 -11.67 -6.96
C TRP A 111 8.24 -11.08 -5.55
N TRP A 112 7.60 -9.92 -5.46
CA TRP A 112 7.40 -9.23 -4.18
C TRP A 112 6.53 -10.05 -3.22
N LYS A 113 5.52 -10.73 -3.74
CA LYS A 113 4.65 -11.57 -2.93
C LYS A 113 5.45 -12.64 -2.18
N VAL A 114 6.46 -13.23 -2.83
CA VAL A 114 7.30 -14.27 -2.25
C VAL A 114 8.43 -13.68 -1.40
N ASN A 115 9.07 -12.62 -1.87
CA ASN A 115 10.32 -12.11 -1.31
C ASN A 115 10.17 -10.82 -0.50
N GLY A 116 9.01 -10.20 -0.54
CA GLY A 116 8.80 -8.92 0.12
C GLY A 116 8.81 -9.00 1.63
N GLU A 117 8.74 -7.84 2.27
CA GLU A 117 8.82 -7.72 3.71
C GLU A 117 8.00 -6.53 4.20
N TRP A 118 7.77 -6.48 5.47
CA TRP A 118 7.12 -5.39 6.19
C TRP A 118 7.66 -4.03 5.74
N ILE A 119 6.75 -3.11 5.44
CA ILE A 119 7.09 -1.75 5.03
C ILE A 119 6.60 -0.79 6.11
N ASN A 120 7.51 0.03 6.64
CA ASN A 120 7.16 1.04 7.64
C ASN A 120 6.62 2.30 6.94
N GLY A 121 5.50 2.81 7.42
CA GLY A 121 4.98 4.10 6.99
C GLY A 121 4.66 4.20 5.51
N ALA A 122 4.08 3.14 4.92
CA ALA A 122 3.63 3.18 3.53
C ALA A 122 2.52 4.23 3.38
N LYS A 123 2.53 4.98 2.29
CA LYS A 123 1.60 6.10 2.07
C LYS A 123 0.80 5.95 0.80
N PHE A 124 -0.48 6.28 0.90
CA PHE A 124 -1.36 6.38 -0.26
C PHE A 124 -1.60 7.87 -0.53
N ASP A 125 -1.03 8.35 -1.63
CA ASP A 125 -1.12 9.76 -2.01
C ASP A 125 -2.50 10.06 -2.57
N LEU A 126 -3.24 10.94 -1.90
CA LEU A 126 -4.62 11.27 -2.27
C LEU A 126 -4.72 12.41 -3.29
N ARG A 127 -3.58 12.99 -3.70
CA ARG A 127 -3.61 14.08 -4.68
C ARG A 127 -4.12 13.58 -6.02
N GLU A 128 -4.89 14.42 -6.70
CA GLU A 128 -5.45 14.08 -8.00
C GLU A 128 -4.33 13.72 -8.97
N GLY A 129 -4.51 12.62 -9.70
CA GLY A 129 -3.52 12.14 -10.67
C GLY A 129 -2.32 11.44 -10.07
N SER A 130 -2.30 11.21 -8.75
CA SER A 130 -1.17 10.54 -8.10
C SER A 130 -1.01 9.12 -8.59
N ARG A 131 0.21 8.60 -8.44
CA ARG A 131 0.49 7.20 -8.76
C ARG A 131 -0.32 6.24 -7.90
N SER A 132 -0.54 6.59 -6.63
CA SER A 132 -1.39 5.79 -5.75
C SER A 132 -2.80 5.65 -6.30
N LEU A 133 -3.43 6.77 -6.69
CA LEU A 133 -4.78 6.74 -7.26
C LEU A 133 -4.82 5.97 -8.58
N GLN A 134 -3.83 6.16 -9.45
CA GLN A 134 -3.75 5.43 -10.72
C GLN A 134 -3.62 3.93 -10.48
N THR A 135 -2.77 3.52 -9.55
CA THR A 135 -2.57 2.12 -9.20
C THR A 135 -3.85 1.51 -8.63
N HIS A 136 -4.51 2.22 -7.73
CA HIS A 136 -5.76 1.77 -7.13
C HIS A 136 -6.85 1.61 -8.19
N GLN A 137 -6.97 2.58 -9.09
CA GLN A 137 -7.96 2.55 -10.16
C GLN A 137 -7.72 1.34 -11.08
N ALA A 138 -6.47 1.08 -11.45
CA ALA A 138 -6.12 -0.08 -12.28
C ALA A 138 -6.45 -1.39 -11.56
N TYR A 139 -6.17 -1.46 -10.27
CA TYR A 139 -6.48 -2.64 -9.46
C TYR A 139 -7.99 -2.89 -9.42
N MET A 140 -8.79 -1.86 -9.17
CA MET A 140 -10.25 -2.00 -9.12
C MET A 140 -10.82 -2.40 -10.47
N GLU A 141 -10.28 -1.85 -11.56
CA GLU A 141 -10.68 -2.20 -12.92
C GLU A 141 -10.39 -3.67 -13.22
N GLU A 142 -9.21 -4.15 -12.84
CA GLU A 142 -8.82 -5.55 -13.00
C GLU A 142 -9.77 -6.49 -12.26
N ARG A 143 -10.13 -6.14 -11.02
CA ARG A 143 -11.06 -6.94 -10.24
C ARG A 143 -12.44 -6.98 -10.89
N ARG A 144 -12.91 -5.87 -11.41
CA ARG A 144 -14.23 -5.79 -12.05
C ARG A 144 -14.29 -6.66 -13.30
N THR A 145 -13.22 -6.70 -14.09
CA THR A 145 -13.19 -7.50 -15.32
C THR A 145 -13.04 -8.99 -15.06
N ARG A 146 -12.53 -9.37 -13.90
CA ARG A 146 -12.48 -10.78 -13.52
C ARG A 146 -13.83 -11.34 -13.10
N GLY A 147 -14.77 -10.46 -12.90
CA GLY A 147 -16.11 -10.81 -12.58
C GLY A 147 -16.41 -11.31 -11.25
#